data_c6322b499282ce54456c05d6abd0d73d
#
_entry.id   c6322b499282ce54456c05d6abd0d73d
#
_cell.length_a   1.000
_cell.length_b   1.000
_cell.length_c   1.000
_cell.angle_alpha   90.00
_cell.angle_beta   90.00
_cell.angle_gamma   90.00
#
_symmetry.space_group_name_H-M   'P 1'
#
loop_
_entity.id
_entity.type
_entity.pdbx_description
1 polymer ?
#
loop_
_entity_poly.entity_id
_entity_poly.type
_entity_poly.pdbx_seq_one_letter_code
_entity_poly.pdbx_strand_id
1 'polypeptide(L)'
;TGCENASTMHLALGLLGDDTDFEPDFEYLSAGFLNVDEVSMVDMHLAYEFFRRVSRHARVLLVGDKNQLPSVGAGDVFRQLIACGLIPVTVLDLVYRQGALSSIPYNAKLMQENKTNLSFGEDFQFIACKGADEAAEIVRRIYLDEIAKNGMDQVQILTPYRKRSAAGVDELNKSLEDFVNPPIAGKKELHIGSEVFR
;
A
#
# COMPACT_ATOMS: atom_id res chain seq x y z
N THR A 1 -4.51 -8.04 11.50
CA THR A 1 -5.27 -7.23 12.49
C THR A 1 -5.99 -8.07 13.54
N GLY A 2 -6.06 -9.40 13.42
CA GLY A 2 -6.80 -10.26 14.35
C GLY A 2 -8.33 -10.12 14.34
N CYS A 3 -8.88 -9.38 13.37
CA CYS A 3 -10.32 -9.27 13.16
C CYS A 3 -10.76 -10.25 12.08
N GLU A 4 -11.51 -11.26 12.46
CA GLU A 4 -11.99 -12.32 11.55
C GLU A 4 -12.95 -11.79 10.47
N ASN A 5 -13.62 -10.68 10.73
CA ASN A 5 -14.59 -10.05 9.82
C ASN A 5 -14.01 -8.87 9.02
N ALA A 6 -12.68 -8.69 9.00
CA ALA A 6 -12.06 -7.65 8.20
C ALA A 6 -12.10 -8.00 6.71
N SER A 7 -12.52 -7.04 5.89
CA SER A 7 -12.52 -7.15 4.43
C SER A 7 -12.09 -5.85 3.79
N THR A 8 -11.77 -5.87 2.50
CA THR A 8 -11.55 -4.62 1.77
C THR A 8 -12.87 -3.86 1.63
N MET A 9 -12.79 -2.53 1.53
CA MET A 9 -13.98 -1.70 1.35
C MET A 9 -14.74 -2.09 0.08
N HIS A 10 -14.05 -2.38 -1.02
CA HIS A 10 -14.68 -2.83 -2.27
C HIS A 10 -15.47 -4.12 -2.09
N LEU A 11 -14.92 -5.10 -1.37
CA LEU A 11 -15.62 -6.36 -1.08
C LEU A 11 -16.83 -6.13 -0.18
N ALA A 12 -16.66 -5.33 0.88
CA ALA A 12 -17.75 -5.03 1.82
C ALA A 12 -18.93 -4.27 1.16
N LEU A 13 -18.64 -3.54 0.10
CA LEU A 13 -19.63 -2.77 -0.67
C LEU A 13 -20.15 -3.49 -1.91
N GLY A 14 -19.68 -4.73 -2.18
CA GLY A 14 -20.06 -5.47 -3.37
C GLY A 14 -19.56 -4.87 -4.69
N LEU A 15 -18.48 -4.08 -4.66
CA LEU A 15 -17.94 -3.38 -5.84
C LEU A 15 -16.88 -4.21 -6.60
N LEU A 16 -16.92 -5.53 -6.48
CA LEU A 16 -16.03 -6.45 -7.19
C LEU A 16 -16.74 -7.01 -8.42
N GLY A 17 -16.39 -6.54 -9.61
CA GLY A 17 -16.83 -7.06 -10.89
C GLY A 17 -16.55 -6.07 -12.02
N ASP A 18 -16.16 -6.61 -13.18
CA ASP A 18 -16.00 -5.85 -14.44
C ASP A 18 -17.35 -5.60 -15.15
N ASP A 19 -18.45 -6.09 -14.59
CA ASP A 19 -19.77 -5.97 -15.19
C ASP A 19 -20.35 -4.58 -14.93
N THR A 20 -20.19 -3.73 -15.93
CA THR A 20 -20.74 -2.36 -15.99
C THR A 20 -22.28 -2.31 -16.05
N ASP A 21 -22.95 -3.46 -16.14
CA ASP A 21 -24.40 -3.57 -16.29
C ASP A 21 -25.12 -4.08 -15.02
N PHE A 22 -24.39 -4.39 -13.96
CA PHE A 22 -25.00 -4.81 -12.69
C PHE A 22 -25.00 -3.61 -11.72
N GLU A 23 -26.15 -2.97 -11.53
CA GLU A 23 -26.35 -2.19 -10.32
C GLU A 23 -26.31 -3.19 -9.15
N PRO A 24 -25.26 -3.19 -8.31
CA PRO A 24 -25.21 -4.10 -7.19
C PRO A 24 -26.43 -3.86 -6.32
N ASP A 25 -27.11 -4.91 -5.90
CA ASP A 25 -28.23 -4.82 -4.97
C ASP A 25 -27.81 -3.91 -3.81
N PHE A 26 -28.56 -2.84 -3.61
CA PHE A 26 -28.23 -1.82 -2.64
C PHE A 26 -28.46 -2.39 -1.24
N GLU A 27 -27.41 -2.94 -0.65
CA GLU A 27 -27.44 -3.40 0.73
C GLU A 27 -26.84 -2.36 1.67
N TYR A 28 -27.54 -2.14 2.77
CA TYR A 28 -27.01 -1.35 3.87
C TYR A 28 -26.01 -2.14 4.68
N LEU A 29 -24.93 -1.48 5.09
CA LEU A 29 -24.01 -2.04 6.08
C LEU A 29 -24.73 -2.16 7.41
N SER A 30 -25.06 -3.38 7.83
CA SER A 30 -25.91 -3.66 9.00
C SER A 30 -25.19 -3.51 10.34
N ALA A 31 -23.87 -3.32 10.34
CA ALA A 31 -23.07 -3.19 11.55
C ALA A 31 -23.38 -1.89 12.31
N GLY A 32 -23.52 -1.98 13.63
CA GLY A 32 -23.69 -0.82 14.50
C GLY A 32 -22.42 0.00 14.74
N PHE A 33 -21.24 -0.57 14.43
CA PHE A 33 -19.93 0.09 14.47
C PHE A 33 -19.10 -0.36 13.28
N LEU A 34 -18.57 0.61 12.55
CA LEU A 34 -17.73 0.42 11.38
C LEU A 34 -16.38 1.09 11.64
N ASN A 35 -15.32 0.32 11.59
CA ASN A 35 -13.94 0.82 11.61
C ASN A 35 -13.37 0.74 10.19
N VAL A 36 -13.01 1.88 9.62
CA VAL A 36 -12.37 1.99 8.31
C VAL A 36 -10.94 2.43 8.50
N ASP A 37 -10.01 1.56 8.16
CA ASP A 37 -8.58 1.82 8.25
C ASP A 37 -8.02 2.26 6.89
N GLU A 38 -6.89 2.96 6.88
CA GLU A 38 -6.20 3.50 5.69
C GLU A 38 -7.09 4.42 4.82
N VAL A 39 -7.92 5.25 5.46
CA VAL A 39 -8.89 6.13 4.79
C VAL A 39 -8.24 7.18 3.90
N SER A 40 -6.95 7.48 4.10
CA SER A 40 -6.18 8.35 3.19
C SER A 40 -6.20 7.90 1.73
N MET A 41 -6.41 6.60 1.47
CA MET A 41 -6.47 6.01 0.13
C MET A 41 -7.88 5.97 -0.48
N VAL A 42 -8.91 6.42 0.24
CA VAL A 42 -10.30 6.41 -0.19
C VAL A 42 -10.60 7.63 -1.05
N ASP A 43 -10.98 7.41 -2.31
CA ASP A 43 -11.38 8.48 -3.22
C ASP A 43 -12.86 8.90 -3.02
N MET A 44 -13.29 9.90 -3.77
CA MET A 44 -14.66 10.45 -3.66
C MET A 44 -15.73 9.43 -4.04
N HIS A 45 -15.49 8.59 -5.04
CA HIS A 45 -16.46 7.59 -5.48
C HIS A 45 -16.65 6.51 -4.42
N LEU A 46 -15.56 5.95 -3.92
CA LEU A 46 -15.57 4.93 -2.89
C LEU A 46 -16.15 5.47 -1.57
N ALA A 47 -15.83 6.71 -1.21
CA ALA A 47 -16.43 7.38 -0.06
C ALA A 47 -17.95 7.56 -0.22
N TYR A 48 -18.42 7.98 -1.40
CA TYR A 48 -19.84 8.10 -1.70
C TYR A 48 -20.54 6.75 -1.55
N GLU A 49 -20.00 5.69 -2.15
CA GLU A 49 -20.56 4.34 -2.06
C GLU A 49 -20.60 3.82 -0.63
N PHE A 50 -19.60 4.13 0.18
CA PHE A 50 -19.56 3.79 1.58
C PHE A 50 -20.63 4.55 2.37
N PHE A 51 -20.62 5.87 2.34
CA PHE A 51 -21.52 6.68 3.18
C PHE A 51 -23.00 6.52 2.85
N ARG A 52 -23.35 6.26 1.57
CA ARG A 52 -24.75 6.00 1.20
C ARG A 52 -25.28 4.67 1.74
N ARG A 53 -24.40 3.71 2.07
CA ARG A 53 -24.75 2.39 2.62
C ARG A 53 -24.64 2.31 4.15
N VAL A 54 -24.04 3.29 4.79
CA VAL A 54 -23.94 3.34 6.26
C VAL A 54 -25.30 3.59 6.87
N SER A 55 -25.71 2.73 7.82
CA SER A 55 -26.93 2.93 8.59
C SER A 55 -26.84 4.24 9.40
N ARG A 56 -27.96 4.98 9.49
CA ARG A 56 -28.05 6.22 10.28
C ARG A 56 -27.75 6.01 11.77
N HIS A 57 -27.84 4.80 12.27
CA HIS A 57 -27.58 4.43 13.65
C HIS A 57 -26.17 3.88 13.87
N ALA A 58 -25.40 3.67 12.80
CA ALA A 58 -24.05 3.17 12.91
C ALA A 58 -23.09 4.26 13.39
N ARG A 59 -22.12 3.86 14.18
CA ARG A 59 -20.94 4.67 14.50
C ARG A 59 -19.83 4.34 13.54
N VAL A 60 -19.16 5.35 13.01
CA VAL A 60 -18.06 5.19 12.07
C VAL A 60 -16.79 5.77 12.69
N LEU A 61 -15.75 4.97 12.71
CA LEU A 61 -14.39 5.38 13.02
C LEU A 61 -13.58 5.34 11.74
N LEU A 62 -13.00 6.47 11.37
CA LEU A 62 -12.11 6.61 10.21
C LEU A 62 -10.68 6.75 10.73
N VAL A 63 -9.81 5.83 10.34
CA VAL A 63 -8.41 5.80 10.73
C VAL A 63 -7.56 5.98 9.47
N GLY A 64 -6.54 6.82 9.53
CA GLY A 64 -5.66 7.07 8.39
C GLY A 64 -4.58 8.08 8.72
N ASP A 65 -3.66 8.27 7.78
CA ASP A 65 -2.60 9.25 7.89
C ASP A 65 -2.71 10.29 6.78
N LYS A 66 -3.06 11.53 7.14
CA LYS A 66 -3.19 12.64 6.18
C LYS A 66 -1.88 12.99 5.45
N ASN A 67 -0.74 12.50 5.92
CA ASN A 67 0.58 12.76 5.34
C ASN A 67 1.04 11.62 4.42
N GLN A 68 0.33 10.49 4.39
CA GLN A 68 0.56 9.44 3.40
C GLN A 68 0.04 9.84 2.01
N LEU A 69 0.33 9.00 1.01
CA LEU A 69 -0.14 9.23 -0.36
C LEU A 69 -1.68 9.31 -0.38
N PRO A 70 -2.24 10.29 -1.09
CA PRO A 70 -3.67 10.38 -1.29
C PRO A 70 -4.19 9.26 -2.18
N SER A 71 -5.51 9.16 -2.33
CA SER A 71 -6.15 8.25 -3.26
C SER A 71 -5.67 8.45 -4.70
N VAL A 72 -5.62 7.37 -5.49
CA VAL A 72 -5.32 7.44 -6.94
C VAL A 72 -6.52 8.03 -7.70
N GLY A 73 -7.74 7.74 -7.23
CA GLY A 73 -8.97 8.33 -7.75
C GLY A 73 -9.16 9.79 -7.32
N ALA A 74 -10.15 10.45 -7.91
CA ALA A 74 -10.41 11.86 -7.66
C ALA A 74 -10.89 12.13 -6.22
N GLY A 75 -10.38 13.19 -5.62
CA GLY A 75 -10.76 13.70 -4.30
C GLY A 75 -9.79 13.33 -3.19
N ASP A 76 -9.75 14.17 -2.16
CA ASP A 76 -8.96 13.97 -0.94
C ASP A 76 -9.92 14.02 0.25
N VAL A 77 -10.77 13.00 0.33
CA VAL A 77 -11.90 12.94 1.26
C VAL A 77 -11.44 13.03 2.70
N PHE A 78 -10.41 12.27 3.06
CA PHE A 78 -9.94 12.21 4.44
C PHE A 78 -9.44 13.57 4.96
N ARG A 79 -8.62 14.25 4.17
CA ARG A 79 -8.14 15.60 4.54
C ARG A 79 -9.27 16.61 4.61
N GLN A 80 -10.24 16.54 3.68
CA GLN A 80 -11.40 17.42 3.70
C GLN A 80 -12.29 17.18 4.91
N LEU A 81 -12.50 15.94 5.33
CA LEU A 81 -13.24 15.60 6.54
C LEU A 81 -12.53 16.13 7.81
N ILE A 82 -11.20 16.02 7.88
CA ILE A 82 -10.43 16.61 8.99
C ILE A 82 -10.54 18.14 8.97
N ALA A 83 -10.42 18.76 7.80
CA ALA A 83 -10.39 20.22 7.66
C ALA A 83 -11.76 20.88 7.89
N CYS A 84 -12.88 20.17 7.69
CA CYS A 84 -14.21 20.75 7.82
C CYS A 84 -14.56 21.14 9.27
N GLY A 85 -13.88 20.60 10.29
CA GLY A 85 -14.09 20.90 11.70
C GLY A 85 -15.44 20.43 12.29
N LEU A 86 -16.22 19.67 11.55
CA LEU A 86 -17.53 19.17 11.98
C LEU A 86 -17.47 17.78 12.63
N ILE A 87 -16.36 17.09 12.46
CA ILE A 87 -16.15 15.72 12.94
C ILE A 87 -15.10 15.76 14.05
N PRO A 88 -15.29 15.05 15.17
CA PRO A 88 -14.26 14.93 16.21
C PRO A 88 -13.00 14.26 15.62
N VAL A 89 -11.85 14.88 15.85
CA VAL A 89 -10.56 14.40 15.36
C VAL A 89 -9.61 14.18 16.54
N THR A 90 -8.99 13.01 16.58
CA THR A 90 -7.87 12.71 17.48
C THR A 90 -6.60 12.50 16.65
N VAL A 91 -5.56 13.24 16.98
CA VAL A 91 -4.25 13.13 16.32
C VAL A 91 -3.31 12.33 17.21
N LEU A 92 -2.68 11.28 16.65
CA LEU A 92 -1.63 10.51 17.28
C LEU A 92 -0.28 11.04 16.79
N ASP A 93 0.50 11.64 17.66
CA ASP A 93 1.76 12.33 17.33
C ASP A 93 3.02 11.59 17.80
N LEU A 94 2.86 10.53 18.60
CA LEU A 94 3.96 9.73 19.09
C LEU A 94 4.19 8.48 18.22
N VAL A 95 5.41 8.34 17.73
CA VAL A 95 5.85 7.18 16.93
C VAL A 95 6.51 6.16 17.81
N TYR A 96 5.92 4.96 17.91
CA TYR A 96 6.46 3.85 18.70
C TYR A 96 7.01 2.70 17.85
N ARG A 97 6.75 2.68 16.55
CA ARG A 97 7.05 1.53 15.66
C ARG A 97 8.54 1.37 15.38
N GLN A 98 9.28 2.47 15.29
CA GLN A 98 10.72 2.44 15.06
C GLN A 98 11.47 2.83 16.35
N GLY A 99 12.66 2.24 16.54
CA GLY A 99 13.51 2.56 17.68
C GLY A 99 13.88 4.05 17.76
N ALA A 100 14.12 4.55 18.94
CA ALA A 100 14.42 5.97 19.20
C ALA A 100 15.64 6.53 18.42
N LEU A 101 16.49 5.65 17.89
CA LEU A 101 17.71 6.01 17.13
C LEU A 101 17.53 5.85 15.61
N SER A 102 16.36 5.42 15.12
CA SER A 102 16.11 5.25 13.67
C SER A 102 16.07 6.58 12.95
N SER A 103 16.78 6.67 11.82
CA SER A 103 16.74 7.83 10.92
C SER A 103 15.47 7.88 10.08
N ILE A 104 14.72 6.78 9.97
CA ILE A 104 13.52 6.67 9.12
C ILE A 104 12.41 7.65 9.53
N PRO A 105 11.94 7.70 10.82
CA PRO A 105 10.92 8.65 11.23
C PRO A 105 11.38 10.10 11.14
N TYR A 106 12.65 10.35 11.43
CA TYR A 106 13.25 11.68 11.32
C TYR A 106 13.20 12.18 9.85
N ASN A 107 13.67 11.34 8.91
CA ASN A 107 13.64 11.67 7.49
C ASN A 107 12.22 11.81 6.96
N ALA A 108 11.29 10.96 7.39
CA ALA A 108 9.87 11.08 7.01
C ALA A 108 9.29 12.45 7.41
N LYS A 109 9.61 12.93 8.61
CA LYS A 109 9.21 14.27 9.06
C LYS A 109 9.84 15.38 8.21
N LEU A 110 11.13 15.28 7.88
CA LEU A 110 11.79 16.24 7.00
C LEU A 110 11.14 16.29 5.62
N MET A 111 10.80 15.14 5.04
CA MET A 111 10.11 15.06 3.76
C MET A 111 8.71 15.70 3.81
N GLN A 112 7.96 15.49 4.88
CA GLN A 112 6.65 16.15 5.10
C GLN A 112 6.78 17.69 5.17
N GLU A 113 7.90 18.18 5.70
CA GLU A 113 8.22 19.60 5.79
C GLU A 113 8.88 20.14 4.51
N ASN A 114 8.96 19.36 3.42
CA ASN A 114 9.66 19.67 2.16
C ASN A 114 11.15 20.01 2.35
N LYS A 115 11.79 19.43 3.35
CA LYS A 115 13.23 19.59 3.60
C LYS A 115 14.01 18.49 2.88
N THR A 116 15.15 18.83 2.32
CA THR A 116 16.00 17.92 1.53
C THR A 116 17.27 17.48 2.24
N ASN A 117 17.56 18.01 3.41
CA ASN A 117 18.74 17.68 4.23
C ASN A 117 18.50 16.38 5.02
N LEU A 118 18.29 15.28 4.31
CA LEU A 118 18.05 13.97 4.91
C LEU A 118 19.29 13.42 5.60
N SER A 119 19.08 12.63 6.65
CA SER A 119 20.14 11.90 7.35
C SER A 119 20.24 10.48 6.81
N PHE A 120 21.41 10.07 6.36
CA PHE A 120 21.68 8.74 5.86
C PHE A 120 22.53 7.95 6.87
N GLY A 121 22.22 6.67 7.03
CA GLY A 121 22.87 5.78 7.98
C GLY A 121 22.66 4.32 7.57
N GLU A 122 22.85 3.40 8.52
CA GLU A 122 22.68 1.96 8.26
C GLU A 122 21.23 1.57 7.96
N ASP A 123 20.27 2.26 8.56
CA ASP A 123 18.83 1.99 8.44
C ASP A 123 18.13 2.78 7.35
N PHE A 124 18.78 3.79 6.76
CA PHE A 124 18.24 4.62 5.69
C PHE A 124 19.33 5.06 4.73
N GLN A 125 19.30 4.57 3.51
CA GLN A 125 20.32 4.83 2.49
C GLN A 125 19.71 5.39 1.22
N PHE A 126 20.48 6.21 0.52
CA PHE A 126 20.15 6.70 -0.81
C PHE A 126 21.25 6.29 -1.79
N ILE A 127 20.86 5.62 -2.86
CA ILE A 127 21.77 5.16 -3.91
C ILE A 127 21.40 5.87 -5.20
N ALA A 128 22.27 6.74 -5.67
CA ALA A 128 22.08 7.41 -6.97
C ALA A 128 22.32 6.43 -8.12
N CYS A 129 21.47 6.49 -9.15
CA CYS A 129 21.61 5.72 -10.38
C CYS A 129 21.34 6.60 -11.60
N LYS A 130 21.92 6.23 -12.76
CA LYS A 130 21.84 7.01 -14.01
C LYS A 130 20.55 6.77 -14.82
N GLY A 131 19.78 5.75 -14.44
CA GLY A 131 18.56 5.40 -15.16
C GLY A 131 17.90 4.14 -14.61
N ALA A 132 16.80 3.74 -15.24
CA ALA A 132 15.97 2.63 -14.79
C ALA A 132 16.70 1.26 -14.86
N ASP A 133 17.57 1.07 -15.83
CA ASP A 133 18.32 -0.19 -16.00
C ASP A 133 19.33 -0.37 -14.87
N GLU A 134 20.12 0.67 -14.56
CA GLU A 134 21.07 0.64 -13.44
C GLU A 134 20.32 0.50 -12.09
N ALA A 135 19.18 1.17 -11.95
CA ALA A 135 18.34 1.03 -10.76
C ALA A 135 17.84 -0.41 -10.58
N ALA A 136 17.39 -1.06 -11.64
CA ALA A 136 16.93 -2.45 -11.61
C ALA A 136 18.05 -3.42 -11.20
N GLU A 137 19.25 -3.25 -11.72
CA GLU A 137 20.42 -4.07 -11.35
C GLU A 137 20.80 -3.89 -9.87
N ILE A 138 20.83 -2.64 -9.40
CA ILE A 138 21.14 -2.32 -8.01
C ILE A 138 20.09 -2.92 -7.07
N VAL A 139 18.81 -2.71 -7.37
CA VAL A 139 17.67 -3.23 -6.58
C VAL A 139 17.70 -4.74 -6.53
N ARG A 140 17.91 -5.41 -7.67
CA ARG A 140 18.00 -6.87 -7.73
C ARG A 140 19.13 -7.40 -6.83
N ARG A 141 20.33 -6.81 -6.93
CA ARG A 141 21.48 -7.21 -6.11
C ARG A 141 21.20 -7.06 -4.63
N ILE A 142 20.71 -5.88 -4.21
CA ILE A 142 20.39 -5.60 -2.80
C ILE A 142 19.31 -6.56 -2.30
N TYR A 143 18.27 -6.80 -3.09
CA TYR A 143 17.19 -7.70 -2.73
C TYR A 143 17.70 -9.13 -2.48
N LEU A 144 18.51 -9.66 -3.39
CA LEU A 144 19.10 -11.00 -3.25
C LEU A 144 20.03 -11.10 -2.03
N ASP A 145 20.83 -10.08 -1.78
CA ASP A 145 21.71 -10.03 -0.61
C ASP A 145 20.90 -9.98 0.70
N GLU A 146 19.81 -9.21 0.72
CA GLU A 146 18.97 -9.06 1.91
C GLU A 146 18.09 -10.28 2.18
N ILE A 147 17.51 -10.92 1.16
CA ILE A 147 16.73 -12.16 1.37
C ILE A 147 17.62 -13.31 1.83
N ALA A 148 18.89 -13.35 1.41
CA ALA A 148 19.86 -14.34 1.89
C ALA A 148 20.17 -14.19 3.39
N LYS A 149 20.12 -12.96 3.93
CA LYS A 149 20.38 -12.67 5.35
C LYS A 149 19.13 -12.82 6.21
N ASN A 150 18.00 -12.30 5.74
CA ASN A 150 16.81 -12.06 6.56
C ASN A 150 15.63 -12.97 6.20
N GLY A 151 15.67 -13.66 5.07
CA GLY A 151 14.55 -14.41 4.51
C GLY A 151 13.63 -13.55 3.65
N MET A 152 12.94 -14.20 2.71
CA MET A 152 12.11 -13.53 1.70
C MET A 152 10.92 -12.77 2.30
N ASP A 153 10.32 -13.28 3.37
CA ASP A 153 9.16 -12.67 4.01
C ASP A 153 9.48 -11.36 4.76
N GLN A 154 10.78 -11.06 4.92
CA GLN A 154 11.23 -9.86 5.64
C GLN A 154 11.69 -8.73 4.72
N VAL A 155 11.73 -8.96 3.41
CA VAL A 155 12.26 -8.00 2.43
C VAL A 155 11.24 -7.74 1.34
N GLN A 156 10.97 -6.46 1.06
CA GLN A 156 10.03 -6.07 0.03
C GLN A 156 10.60 -4.96 -0.85
N ILE A 157 10.39 -5.08 -2.17
CA ILE A 157 10.69 -4.03 -3.14
C ILE A 157 9.42 -3.21 -3.38
N LEU A 158 9.54 -1.89 -3.28
CA LEU A 158 8.49 -0.95 -3.68
C LEU A 158 8.94 -0.15 -4.89
N THR A 159 8.10 -0.04 -5.91
CA THR A 159 8.37 0.73 -7.13
C THR A 159 7.12 1.50 -7.56
N PRO A 160 7.27 2.73 -8.10
CA PRO A 160 6.13 3.52 -8.53
C PRO A 160 5.52 3.05 -9.87
N TYR A 161 6.20 2.17 -10.61
CA TYR A 161 5.75 1.71 -11.92
C TYR A 161 5.46 0.21 -11.92
N ARG A 162 4.32 -0.18 -12.48
CA ARG A 162 4.04 -1.59 -12.76
C ARG A 162 4.70 -2.04 -14.05
N LYS A 163 4.51 -1.25 -15.12
CA LYS A 163 5.00 -1.52 -16.49
C LYS A 163 5.84 -0.35 -17.01
N ARG A 164 6.48 -0.53 -18.15
CA ARG A 164 7.23 0.51 -18.90
C ARG A 164 8.50 1.01 -18.22
N SER A 165 9.08 0.24 -17.31
CA SER A 165 10.35 0.57 -16.66
C SER A 165 11.08 -0.73 -16.33
N ALA A 166 12.39 -0.78 -16.56
CA ALA A 166 13.23 -1.91 -16.14
C ALA A 166 13.16 -2.13 -14.61
N ALA A 167 12.97 -1.05 -13.83
CA ALA A 167 12.74 -1.08 -12.39
C ALA A 167 11.25 -1.15 -12.02
N GLY A 168 10.36 -1.52 -12.96
CA GLY A 168 8.94 -1.75 -12.71
C GLY A 168 8.67 -3.14 -12.13
N VAL A 169 7.47 -3.32 -11.54
CA VAL A 169 7.06 -4.58 -10.88
C VAL A 169 7.22 -5.79 -11.80
N ASP A 170 6.69 -5.71 -13.02
CA ASP A 170 6.65 -6.85 -13.96
C ASP A 170 8.06 -7.29 -14.37
N GLU A 171 8.97 -6.35 -14.66
CA GLU A 171 10.34 -6.66 -15.07
C GLU A 171 11.21 -7.12 -13.90
N LEU A 172 11.05 -6.50 -12.72
CA LEU A 172 11.76 -6.95 -11.52
C LEU A 172 11.34 -8.36 -11.11
N ASN A 173 10.04 -8.66 -11.09
CA ASN A 173 9.55 -10.01 -10.78
C ASN A 173 10.12 -11.03 -11.74
N LYS A 174 10.06 -10.76 -13.05
CA LYS A 174 10.64 -11.64 -14.08
C LYS A 174 12.14 -11.87 -13.89
N SER A 175 12.89 -10.81 -13.54
CA SER A 175 14.35 -10.92 -13.34
C SER A 175 14.75 -11.65 -12.05
N LEU A 176 13.84 -11.69 -11.06
CA LEU A 176 14.06 -12.34 -9.76
C LEU A 176 13.52 -13.77 -9.72
N GLU A 177 12.63 -14.14 -10.64
CA GLU A 177 11.87 -15.39 -10.61
C GLU A 177 12.78 -16.62 -10.46
N ASP A 178 13.81 -16.75 -11.28
CA ASP A 178 14.72 -17.90 -11.25
C ASP A 178 15.56 -18.00 -9.97
N PHE A 179 15.74 -16.89 -9.26
CA PHE A 179 16.47 -16.86 -7.99
C PHE A 179 15.57 -17.18 -6.80
N VAL A 180 14.33 -16.67 -6.82
CA VAL A 180 13.37 -16.80 -5.71
C VAL A 180 12.58 -18.10 -5.82
N ASN A 181 12.28 -18.55 -7.04
CA ASN A 181 11.52 -19.74 -7.35
C ASN A 181 12.24 -20.56 -8.45
N PRO A 182 13.39 -21.18 -8.15
CA PRO A 182 14.20 -21.87 -9.15
C PRO A 182 13.44 -23.06 -9.75
N PRO A 183 13.65 -23.35 -11.06
CA PRO A 183 13.03 -24.48 -11.73
C PRO A 183 13.44 -25.81 -11.07
N ILE A 184 12.46 -26.69 -10.85
CA ILE A 184 12.69 -28.02 -10.26
C ILE A 184 12.95 -29.01 -11.39
N ALA A 185 14.11 -29.63 -11.39
CA ALA A 185 14.48 -30.63 -12.41
C ALA A 185 13.45 -31.76 -12.50
N GLY A 186 12.94 -32.03 -13.71
CA GLY A 186 11.94 -33.05 -13.97
C GLY A 186 10.48 -32.70 -13.67
N LYS A 187 10.21 -31.50 -13.17
CA LYS A 187 8.82 -30.99 -13.05
C LYS A 187 8.50 -30.07 -14.23
N LYS A 188 7.23 -30.12 -14.66
CA LYS A 188 6.72 -29.18 -15.67
C LYS A 188 6.34 -27.87 -15.01
N GLU A 189 6.71 -26.78 -15.61
CA GLU A 189 6.23 -25.44 -15.22
C GLU A 189 4.82 -25.24 -15.76
N LEU A 190 3.96 -24.66 -14.94
CA LEU A 190 2.62 -24.21 -15.33
C LEU A 190 2.63 -22.69 -15.46
N HIS A 191 2.37 -22.19 -16.65
CA HIS A 191 2.27 -20.75 -16.93
C HIS A 191 0.80 -20.36 -16.99
N ILE A 192 0.40 -19.40 -16.15
CA ILE A 192 -0.94 -18.78 -16.16
C ILE A 192 -0.73 -17.28 -16.33
N GLY A 193 -0.91 -16.79 -17.57
CA GLY A 193 -0.58 -15.40 -17.91
C GLY A 193 0.92 -15.11 -17.76
N SER A 194 1.29 -14.20 -16.88
CA SER A 194 2.68 -13.87 -16.54
C SER A 194 3.20 -14.60 -15.30
N GLU A 195 2.39 -15.45 -14.68
CA GLU A 195 2.77 -16.20 -13.48
C GLU A 195 3.27 -17.61 -13.84
N VAL A 196 4.34 -18.03 -13.17
CA VAL A 196 4.95 -19.36 -13.33
C VAL A 196 4.83 -20.13 -12.02
N PHE A 197 4.19 -21.30 -12.09
CA PHE A 197 4.04 -22.23 -10.98
C PHE A 197 5.00 -23.41 -11.19
N ARG A 198 5.86 -23.67 -10.23
CA ARG A 198 6.92 -24.69 -10.26
C ARG A 198 6.75 -25.72 -9.16
#